data_226dec0870945ee440f90af1bd266d81
#
_entry.id   226dec0870945ee440f90af1bd266d81
#
_cell.length_a   1.000
_cell.length_b   1.000
_cell.length_c   1.000
_cell.angle_alpha   90.00
_cell.angle_beta   90.00
_cell.angle_gamma   90.00
#
_symmetry.space_group_name_H-M   'P 1'
#
loop_
_entity.id
_entity.type
_entity.pdbx_description
1 polymer ?
#
loop_
_entity_poly.entity_id
_entity_poly.type
_entity_poly.pdbx_seq_one_letter_code
_entity_poly.pdbx_strand_id
1 'polypeptide(L)'
;VFEGGTFTTDKTSFSCKTVVNEGTFVVNGLFNVNTSCEFYNGATAVLQAGEVEVTNKAKLYNDGKIESADFQLNTYAELHNCENGTVAIDGTFYVTNYSVTYQKGVARMDRLEARGGGTLYVNCHTAADDVIAEGAKFYIASGSGLDAGTVYFNSNTELYAAAGSIFSMDEYNASRSGGNVRIVSQAQADQPMAVVVIREKGVSSRYYGTKFEGLMEVVYDNAADAKYVIDAGSLIDGAVMRDRQTVVIAESKCNGGKEPVTPDPEPEPEIIEVIGAPYTYCFEDGWPWIGDYDMNDVVVVTGIDRLVNKESGKVGSIRINWELKAAGAAHLNAFAVQLDKVAASQ
;
A
#
# COMPACT_ATOMS: atom_id res chain seq x y z
N VAL A 1 -17.43 1.79 -4.12
CA VAL A 1 -17.78 0.35 -4.11
C VAL A 1 -17.76 -0.10 -2.67
N PHE A 2 -18.74 -0.90 -2.24
CA PHE A 2 -18.80 -1.44 -0.88
C PHE A 2 -17.94 -2.70 -0.77
N GLU A 3 -17.55 -3.05 0.45
CA GLU A 3 -16.77 -4.25 0.76
C GLU A 3 -17.41 -5.51 0.16
N GLY A 4 -16.59 -6.37 -0.47
CA GLY A 4 -17.04 -7.56 -1.18
C GLY A 4 -17.77 -7.31 -2.51
N GLY A 5 -18.09 -6.05 -2.84
CA GLY A 5 -18.70 -5.68 -4.11
C GLY A 5 -17.69 -5.47 -5.23
N THR A 6 -18.10 -5.71 -6.47
CA THR A 6 -17.30 -5.41 -7.67
C THR A 6 -18.06 -4.45 -8.56
N PHE A 7 -17.37 -3.42 -9.04
CA PHE A 7 -17.88 -2.50 -10.05
C PHE A 7 -16.93 -2.47 -11.25
N THR A 8 -17.46 -2.65 -12.44
CA THR A 8 -16.68 -2.65 -13.68
C THR A 8 -17.22 -1.61 -14.66
N THR A 9 -16.32 -0.86 -15.29
CA THR A 9 -16.64 0.13 -16.33
C THR A 9 -15.49 0.26 -17.33
N ASP A 10 -15.75 0.81 -18.50
CA ASP A 10 -14.71 1.04 -19.52
C ASP A 10 -13.85 2.27 -19.19
N LYS A 11 -14.46 3.30 -18.65
CA LYS A 11 -13.76 4.49 -18.17
C LYS A 11 -14.58 5.22 -17.12
N THR A 12 -13.91 5.99 -16.27
CA THR A 12 -14.60 6.85 -15.30
C THR A 12 -13.76 8.08 -14.97
N SER A 13 -14.43 9.14 -14.58
CA SER A 13 -13.79 10.37 -14.11
C SER A 13 -14.55 10.95 -12.92
N PHE A 14 -13.81 11.28 -11.88
CA PHE A 14 -14.33 11.88 -10.66
C PHE A 14 -13.82 13.31 -10.52
N SER A 15 -14.73 14.26 -10.41
CA SER A 15 -14.47 15.67 -10.09
C SER A 15 -15.31 16.13 -8.89
N CYS A 16 -15.68 15.18 -8.03
CA CYS A 16 -16.47 15.40 -6.82
C CYS A 16 -15.58 15.58 -5.59
N LYS A 17 -16.17 15.85 -4.44
CA LYS A 17 -15.40 16.12 -3.22
C LYS A 17 -14.66 14.90 -2.71
N THR A 18 -15.34 13.78 -2.59
CA THR A 18 -14.78 12.54 -2.02
C THR A 18 -15.41 11.31 -2.65
N VAL A 19 -14.58 10.31 -2.94
CA VAL A 19 -14.97 8.98 -3.42
C VAL A 19 -14.29 7.93 -2.56
N VAL A 20 -15.00 6.88 -2.19
CA VAL A 20 -14.47 5.77 -1.39
C VAL A 20 -14.68 4.45 -2.13
N ASN A 21 -13.62 3.67 -2.24
CA ASN A 21 -13.64 2.30 -2.69
C ASN A 21 -13.26 1.38 -1.53
N GLU A 22 -14.15 0.47 -1.15
CA GLU A 22 -13.92 -0.57 -0.13
C GLU A 22 -14.06 -1.98 -0.72
N GLY A 23 -14.27 -2.08 -2.03
CA GLY A 23 -14.41 -3.34 -2.77
C GLY A 23 -13.47 -3.41 -3.95
N THR A 24 -13.86 -4.10 -5.01
CA THR A 24 -13.10 -4.20 -6.26
C THR A 24 -13.65 -3.23 -7.30
N PHE A 25 -12.82 -2.30 -7.76
CA PHE A 25 -13.16 -1.36 -8.81
C PHE A 25 -12.27 -1.62 -10.03
N VAL A 26 -12.90 -2.08 -11.11
CA VAL A 26 -12.23 -2.41 -12.37
C VAL A 26 -12.60 -1.37 -13.43
N VAL A 27 -11.59 -0.76 -14.04
CA VAL A 27 -11.73 0.18 -15.14
C VAL A 27 -10.89 -0.32 -16.31
N ASN A 28 -11.52 -0.80 -17.38
CA ASN A 28 -10.79 -1.37 -18.53
C ASN A 28 -9.89 -0.34 -19.25
N GLY A 29 -10.20 0.95 -19.15
CA GLY A 29 -9.44 2.06 -19.71
C GLY A 29 -9.03 3.08 -18.65
N LEU A 30 -9.40 4.34 -18.87
CA LEU A 30 -8.98 5.46 -18.04
C LEU A 30 -9.82 5.61 -16.75
N PHE A 31 -9.14 5.55 -15.61
CA PHE A 31 -9.62 5.97 -14.30
C PHE A 31 -9.04 7.35 -13.97
N ASN A 32 -9.87 8.39 -13.93
CA ASN A 32 -9.41 9.76 -13.72
C ASN A 32 -9.98 10.34 -12.42
N VAL A 33 -9.09 10.92 -11.60
CA VAL A 33 -9.44 11.69 -10.40
C VAL A 33 -8.96 13.13 -10.61
N ASN A 34 -9.89 14.10 -10.60
CA ASN A 34 -9.64 15.44 -11.09
C ASN A 34 -10.20 16.51 -10.14
N THR A 35 -9.73 17.75 -10.31
CA THR A 35 -10.30 18.97 -9.72
C THR A 35 -10.45 18.91 -8.20
N SER A 36 -9.34 18.67 -7.49
CA SER A 36 -9.29 18.58 -6.02
C SER A 36 -10.20 17.50 -5.41
N CYS A 37 -10.59 16.50 -6.18
CA CYS A 37 -11.29 15.32 -5.69
C CYS A 37 -10.35 14.47 -4.84
N GLU A 38 -10.85 13.88 -3.78
CA GLU A 38 -10.13 12.92 -2.96
C GLU A 38 -10.70 11.52 -3.20
N PHE A 39 -9.86 10.59 -3.64
CA PHE A 39 -10.23 9.18 -3.80
C PHE A 39 -9.51 8.34 -2.76
N TYR A 40 -10.28 7.53 -2.03
CA TYR A 40 -9.79 6.62 -1.00
C TYR A 40 -9.99 5.17 -1.45
N ASN A 41 -8.89 4.42 -1.58
CA ASN A 41 -8.88 2.98 -1.80
C ASN A 41 -8.57 2.30 -0.46
N GLY A 42 -9.59 1.70 0.15
CA GLY A 42 -9.53 1.14 1.51
C GLY A 42 -8.61 -0.08 1.62
N ALA A 43 -8.38 -0.57 2.85
CA ALA A 43 -7.37 -1.59 3.16
C ALA A 43 -7.60 -2.95 2.45
N THR A 44 -8.86 -3.34 2.21
CA THR A 44 -9.21 -4.56 1.47
C THR A 44 -9.58 -4.30 0.01
N ALA A 45 -9.53 -3.03 -0.40
CA ALA A 45 -9.99 -2.61 -1.71
C ALA A 45 -8.95 -2.85 -2.80
N VAL A 46 -9.45 -3.12 -4.00
CA VAL A 46 -8.64 -3.23 -5.22
C VAL A 46 -9.13 -2.21 -6.24
N LEU A 47 -8.22 -1.40 -6.73
CA LEU A 47 -8.40 -0.57 -7.91
C LEU A 47 -7.58 -1.17 -9.05
N GLN A 48 -8.23 -1.64 -10.09
CA GLN A 48 -7.58 -2.14 -11.31
C GLN A 48 -7.98 -1.26 -12.48
N ALA A 49 -7.00 -0.71 -13.21
CA ALA A 49 -7.27 0.18 -14.33
C ALA A 49 -6.32 -0.03 -15.50
N GLY A 50 -6.76 0.27 -16.72
CA GLY A 50 -5.85 0.37 -17.86
C GLY A 50 -4.89 1.55 -17.69
N GLU A 51 -5.42 2.69 -17.27
CA GLU A 51 -4.64 3.90 -16.94
C GLU A 51 -5.25 4.58 -15.73
N VAL A 52 -4.42 5.04 -14.81
CA VAL A 52 -4.81 5.90 -13.68
C VAL A 52 -4.28 7.30 -13.92
N GLU A 53 -5.14 8.31 -13.90
CA GLU A 53 -4.75 9.71 -13.95
C GLU A 53 -5.28 10.45 -12.73
N VAL A 54 -4.37 11.09 -11.97
CA VAL A 54 -4.71 11.99 -10.87
C VAL A 54 -4.18 13.36 -11.23
N THR A 55 -5.06 14.36 -11.33
CA THR A 55 -4.67 15.67 -11.85
C THR A 55 -5.37 16.83 -11.15
N ASN A 56 -4.85 18.06 -11.37
CA ASN A 56 -5.47 19.31 -10.90
C ASN A 56 -5.74 19.34 -9.38
N LYS A 57 -4.70 19.10 -8.57
CA LYS A 57 -4.74 19.09 -7.09
C LYS A 57 -5.62 17.97 -6.50
N ALA A 58 -5.99 16.97 -7.30
CA ALA A 58 -6.68 15.79 -6.78
C ALA A 58 -5.72 14.92 -5.97
N LYS A 59 -6.28 14.13 -5.07
CA LYS A 59 -5.52 13.25 -4.18
C LYS A 59 -6.07 11.83 -4.26
N LEU A 60 -5.16 10.87 -4.31
CA LEU A 60 -5.47 9.46 -4.22
C LEU A 60 -4.77 8.87 -3.00
N TYR A 61 -5.56 8.31 -2.09
CA TYR A 61 -5.10 7.60 -0.90
C TYR A 61 -5.30 6.10 -1.13
N ASN A 62 -4.23 5.33 -0.97
CA ASN A 62 -4.25 3.87 -1.16
C ASN A 62 -3.77 3.16 0.10
N ASP A 63 -4.65 2.44 0.75
CA ASP A 63 -4.32 1.51 1.84
C ASP A 63 -4.50 0.03 1.42
N GLY A 64 -5.08 -0.19 0.24
CA GLY A 64 -5.30 -1.48 -0.40
C GLY A 64 -4.35 -1.72 -1.58
N LYS A 65 -4.88 -2.19 -2.68
CA LYS A 65 -4.13 -2.54 -3.88
C LYS A 65 -4.52 -1.67 -5.07
N ILE A 66 -3.53 -1.14 -5.80
CA ILE A 66 -3.69 -0.50 -7.10
C ILE A 66 -2.88 -1.29 -8.12
N GLU A 67 -3.52 -1.64 -9.24
CA GLU A 67 -2.91 -2.26 -10.42
C GLU A 67 -3.29 -1.45 -11.66
N SER A 68 -2.29 -1.04 -12.46
CA SER A 68 -2.55 -0.32 -13.71
C SER A 68 -1.45 -0.57 -14.74
N ALA A 69 -1.79 -0.40 -16.02
CA ALA A 69 -0.75 -0.38 -17.04
C ALA A 69 0.07 0.90 -16.96
N ASP A 70 -0.57 2.07 -16.89
CA ASP A 70 0.10 3.35 -16.65
C ASP A 70 -0.54 4.11 -15.49
N PHE A 71 0.26 4.97 -14.84
CA PHE A 71 -0.22 5.84 -13.77
C PHE A 71 0.37 7.25 -13.93
N GLN A 72 -0.47 8.27 -13.95
CA GLN A 72 -0.05 9.65 -14.11
C GLN A 72 -0.48 10.53 -12.94
N LEU A 73 0.49 11.21 -12.31
CA LEU A 73 0.27 12.33 -11.42
C LEU A 73 0.65 13.62 -12.15
N ASN A 74 -0.27 14.57 -12.25
CA ASN A 74 -0.05 15.79 -12.99
C ASN A 74 -0.69 17.00 -12.30
N THR A 75 -0.10 18.17 -12.45
CA THR A 75 -0.65 19.45 -12.01
C THR A 75 -1.02 19.48 -10.52
N TYR A 76 0.03 19.40 -9.66
CA TYR A 76 -0.09 19.45 -8.21
C TYR A 76 -0.93 18.29 -7.60
N ALA A 77 -1.03 17.17 -8.29
CA ALA A 77 -1.72 15.98 -7.78
C ALA A 77 -0.88 15.26 -6.71
N GLU A 78 -1.54 14.52 -5.86
CA GLU A 78 -0.89 13.74 -4.81
C GLU A 78 -1.32 12.26 -4.84
N LEU A 79 -0.34 11.36 -4.67
CA LEU A 79 -0.58 9.96 -4.33
C LEU A 79 -0.06 9.69 -2.92
N HIS A 80 -0.91 9.18 -2.07
CA HIS A 80 -0.55 8.68 -0.74
C HIS A 80 -0.71 7.16 -0.71
N ASN A 81 0.37 6.42 -1.01
CA ASN A 81 0.40 4.98 -0.81
C ASN A 81 0.71 4.71 0.67
N CYS A 82 -0.30 4.32 1.45
CA CYS A 82 -0.22 4.11 2.89
C CYS A 82 0.63 2.87 3.24
N GLU A 83 0.86 2.61 4.53
CA GLU A 83 1.79 1.56 4.99
C GLU A 83 1.44 0.14 4.53
N ASN A 84 0.15 -0.18 4.38
CA ASN A 84 -0.33 -1.46 3.87
C ASN A 84 -0.59 -1.44 2.36
N GLY A 85 -0.57 -0.25 1.77
CA GLY A 85 -0.88 -0.05 0.37
C GLY A 85 0.16 -0.68 -0.56
N THR A 86 -0.30 -1.28 -1.64
CA THR A 86 0.53 -1.78 -2.73
C THR A 86 0.16 -1.11 -4.03
N VAL A 87 1.17 -0.73 -4.80
CA VAL A 87 1.02 -0.14 -6.13
C VAL A 87 1.84 -0.96 -7.12
N ALA A 88 1.18 -1.52 -8.13
CA ALA A 88 1.79 -2.26 -9.21
C ALA A 88 1.43 -1.61 -10.55
N ILE A 89 2.44 -1.19 -11.31
CA ILE A 89 2.27 -0.52 -12.61
C ILE A 89 3.09 -1.28 -13.63
N ASP A 90 2.42 -1.90 -14.60
CA ASP A 90 3.07 -2.71 -15.65
C ASP A 90 3.72 -1.86 -16.75
N GLY A 91 3.66 -0.54 -16.64
CA GLY A 91 4.25 0.42 -17.56
C GLY A 91 4.85 1.60 -16.82
N THR A 92 4.42 2.82 -17.16
CA THR A 92 5.06 4.04 -16.65
C THR A 92 4.27 4.73 -15.54
N PHE A 93 4.97 5.04 -14.45
CA PHE A 93 4.50 5.95 -13.43
C PHE A 93 5.07 7.36 -13.67
N TYR A 94 4.22 8.29 -14.05
CA TYR A 94 4.58 9.70 -14.29
C TYR A 94 4.30 10.54 -13.06
N VAL A 95 5.31 11.28 -12.58
CA VAL A 95 5.18 12.28 -11.51
C VAL A 95 5.65 13.62 -12.05
N THR A 96 4.71 14.46 -12.49
CA THR A 96 5.01 15.66 -13.26
C THR A 96 4.34 16.92 -12.72
N ASN A 97 4.81 18.08 -13.15
CA ASN A 97 4.16 19.38 -12.89
C ASN A 97 3.85 19.60 -11.40
N TYR A 98 4.90 19.52 -10.56
CA TYR A 98 4.84 19.75 -9.11
C TYR A 98 3.93 18.77 -8.36
N SER A 99 3.66 17.61 -8.93
CA SER A 99 2.92 16.55 -8.24
C SER A 99 3.81 15.83 -7.25
N VAL A 100 3.19 15.18 -6.27
CA VAL A 100 3.89 14.55 -5.16
C VAL A 100 3.39 13.14 -4.93
N THR A 101 4.31 12.21 -4.67
CA THR A 101 3.96 10.88 -4.19
C THR A 101 4.60 10.60 -2.83
N TYR A 102 3.82 10.02 -1.93
CA TYR A 102 4.24 9.54 -0.61
C TYR A 102 4.13 8.02 -0.59
N GLN A 103 5.25 7.32 -0.79
CA GLN A 103 5.32 5.86 -0.82
C GLN A 103 5.67 5.31 0.56
N LYS A 104 4.65 5.10 1.41
CA LYS A 104 4.79 4.44 2.72
C LYS A 104 4.58 2.92 2.63
N GLY A 105 3.86 2.47 1.62
CA GLY A 105 3.70 1.07 1.26
C GLY A 105 4.72 0.63 0.21
N VAL A 106 4.50 -0.51 -0.41
CA VAL A 106 5.36 -1.06 -1.46
C VAL A 106 4.87 -0.60 -2.83
N ALA A 107 5.80 -0.22 -3.72
CA ALA A 107 5.50 0.13 -5.10
C ALA A 107 6.46 -0.57 -6.07
N ARG A 108 5.92 -1.09 -7.16
CA ARG A 108 6.66 -1.65 -8.28
C ARG A 108 6.12 -1.11 -9.60
N MET A 109 7.02 -0.77 -10.51
CA MET A 109 6.68 -0.30 -11.86
C MET A 109 7.78 -0.71 -12.85
N ASP A 110 7.44 -0.76 -14.14
CA ASP A 110 8.47 -0.94 -15.17
C ASP A 110 9.27 0.36 -15.32
N ARG A 111 8.59 1.51 -15.31
CA ARG A 111 9.27 2.79 -15.44
C ARG A 111 8.72 3.84 -14.48
N LEU A 112 9.62 4.58 -13.86
CA LEU A 112 9.35 5.78 -13.08
C LEU A 112 9.86 7.00 -13.83
N GLU A 113 8.98 7.90 -14.24
CA GLU A 113 9.36 9.19 -14.83
C GLU A 113 8.99 10.35 -13.93
N ALA A 114 9.98 11.07 -13.40
CA ALA A 114 9.78 12.25 -12.56
C ALA A 114 10.33 13.50 -13.26
N ARG A 115 9.49 14.48 -13.56
CA ARG A 115 9.86 15.69 -14.30
C ARG A 115 9.15 16.95 -13.79
N GLY A 116 9.67 18.11 -14.16
CA GLY A 116 8.98 19.40 -13.95
C GLY A 116 8.61 19.68 -12.50
N GLY A 117 9.51 19.42 -11.55
CA GLY A 117 9.28 19.62 -10.12
C GLY A 117 8.52 18.49 -9.43
N GLY A 118 8.32 17.33 -10.10
CA GLY A 118 7.78 16.13 -9.48
C GLY A 118 8.61 15.73 -8.27
N THR A 119 7.93 15.31 -7.18
CA THR A 119 8.58 14.97 -5.91
C THR A 119 8.12 13.61 -5.41
N LEU A 120 9.09 12.77 -5.01
CA LEU A 120 8.87 11.43 -4.49
C LEU A 120 9.41 11.30 -3.07
N TYR A 121 8.56 10.95 -2.13
CA TYR A 121 8.94 10.53 -0.78
C TYR A 121 8.87 9.00 -0.70
N VAL A 122 10.03 8.35 -0.71
CA VAL A 122 10.20 6.90 -0.64
C VAL A 122 10.37 6.53 0.84
N ASN A 123 9.27 6.18 1.50
CA ASN A 123 9.25 5.81 2.91
C ASN A 123 9.12 4.29 3.12
N CYS A 124 9.09 3.52 2.05
CA CYS A 124 9.22 2.08 2.03
C CYS A 124 9.82 1.64 0.70
N HIS A 125 9.75 0.36 0.32
CA HIS A 125 10.39 -0.16 -0.89
C HIS A 125 9.66 0.31 -2.16
N THR A 126 10.42 0.94 -3.05
CA THR A 126 9.99 1.30 -4.40
C THR A 126 10.95 0.67 -5.39
N ALA A 127 10.44 -0.11 -6.33
CA ALA A 127 11.23 -0.74 -7.38
C ALA A 127 10.76 -0.30 -8.77
N ALA A 128 11.72 -0.03 -9.66
CA ALA A 128 11.46 0.29 -11.07
C ALA A 128 12.53 -0.32 -11.96
N ASP A 129 12.17 -0.82 -13.14
CA ASP A 129 13.19 -1.29 -14.08
C ASP A 129 13.97 -0.09 -14.65
N ASP A 130 13.28 1.02 -14.97
CA ASP A 130 13.89 2.28 -15.35
C ASP A 130 13.46 3.42 -14.42
N VAL A 131 14.39 4.28 -14.02
CA VAL A 131 14.12 5.56 -13.36
C VAL A 131 14.66 6.70 -14.20
N ILE A 132 13.77 7.56 -14.70
CA ILE A 132 14.11 8.74 -15.50
C ILE A 132 13.72 9.99 -14.72
N ALA A 133 14.67 10.88 -14.46
CA ALA A 133 14.39 12.09 -13.71
C ALA A 133 15.01 13.34 -14.33
N GLU A 134 14.21 14.40 -14.40
CA GLU A 134 14.62 15.72 -14.91
C GLU A 134 13.97 16.84 -14.09
N GLY A 135 14.77 17.58 -13.32
CA GLY A 135 14.28 18.64 -12.44
C GLY A 135 13.31 18.12 -11.38
N ALA A 136 13.55 16.92 -10.87
CA ALA A 136 12.72 16.23 -9.88
C ALA A 136 13.46 16.10 -8.54
N LYS A 137 12.72 15.79 -7.49
CA LYS A 137 13.25 15.57 -6.15
C LYS A 137 12.83 14.20 -5.60
N PHE A 138 13.79 13.51 -5.02
CA PHE A 138 13.57 12.23 -4.34
C PHE A 138 14.02 12.37 -2.88
N TYR A 139 13.24 11.80 -1.97
CA TYR A 139 13.57 11.72 -0.56
C TYR A 139 13.41 10.27 -0.12
N ILE A 140 14.52 9.59 0.20
CA ILE A 140 14.51 8.20 0.68
C ILE A 140 14.64 8.23 2.20
N ALA A 141 13.63 7.73 2.90
CA ALA A 141 13.61 7.70 4.35
C ALA A 141 14.58 6.65 4.93
N SER A 142 14.90 6.78 6.21
CA SER A 142 15.74 5.81 6.93
C SER A 142 15.12 4.41 6.86
N GLY A 143 15.94 3.40 6.59
CA GLY A 143 15.51 2.00 6.45
C GLY A 143 14.67 1.70 5.20
N SER A 144 14.51 2.68 4.30
CA SER A 144 13.76 2.53 3.04
C SER A 144 14.71 2.37 1.85
N GLY A 145 14.18 1.82 0.75
CA GLY A 145 14.97 1.58 -0.46
C GLY A 145 14.26 2.00 -1.74
N LEU A 146 15.06 2.57 -2.66
CA LEU A 146 14.70 2.72 -4.07
C LEU A 146 15.63 1.79 -4.87
N ASP A 147 15.07 0.79 -5.51
CA ASP A 147 15.79 -0.17 -6.34
C ASP A 147 15.43 0.03 -7.81
N ALA A 148 16.45 0.08 -8.67
CA ALA A 148 16.27 0.33 -10.09
C ALA A 148 17.13 -0.61 -10.94
N GLY A 149 16.68 -0.93 -12.14
CA GLY A 149 17.54 -1.48 -13.17
C GLY A 149 18.43 -0.36 -13.73
N THR A 150 17.86 0.56 -14.49
CA THR A 150 18.60 1.70 -15.04
C THR A 150 18.13 3.03 -14.49
N VAL A 151 19.07 3.89 -14.10
CA VAL A 151 18.79 5.25 -13.62
C VAL A 151 19.34 6.28 -14.60
N TYR A 152 18.47 7.15 -15.11
CA TYR A 152 18.80 8.30 -15.95
C TYR A 152 18.46 9.59 -15.21
N PHE A 153 19.44 10.15 -14.51
CA PHE A 153 19.28 11.46 -13.87
C PHE A 153 19.79 12.58 -14.78
N ASN A 154 18.97 13.60 -14.95
CA ASN A 154 19.21 14.73 -15.82
C ASN A 154 18.89 16.04 -15.09
N SER A 155 19.34 17.15 -15.61
CA SER A 155 19.17 18.57 -15.23
C SER A 155 18.50 18.84 -13.88
N ASN A 156 19.28 19.30 -12.88
CA ASN A 156 18.76 19.74 -11.58
C ASN A 156 17.94 18.69 -10.81
N THR A 157 18.20 17.41 -11.04
CA THR A 157 17.62 16.33 -10.24
C THR A 157 18.37 16.20 -8.91
N GLU A 158 17.62 16.15 -7.82
CA GLU A 158 18.17 16.02 -6.48
C GLU A 158 17.57 14.78 -5.79
N LEU A 159 18.45 13.96 -5.21
CA LEU A 159 18.04 12.84 -4.35
C LEU A 159 18.61 13.06 -2.94
N TYR A 160 17.76 13.04 -1.95
CA TYR A 160 18.10 13.15 -0.54
C TYR A 160 17.92 11.78 0.13
N ALA A 161 19.00 11.23 0.65
CA ALA A 161 19.08 9.92 1.27
C ALA A 161 19.26 10.05 2.78
N ALA A 162 18.29 9.62 3.57
CA ALA A 162 18.40 9.63 5.02
C ALA A 162 19.39 8.58 5.51
N ALA A 163 19.80 8.68 6.78
CA ALA A 163 20.69 7.71 7.42
C ALA A 163 20.15 6.27 7.28
N GLY A 164 20.98 5.32 6.83
CA GLY A 164 20.60 3.92 6.65
C GLY A 164 19.56 3.68 5.56
N SER A 165 19.39 4.58 4.61
CA SER A 165 18.62 4.35 3.39
C SER A 165 19.47 3.71 2.30
N ILE A 166 18.81 3.05 1.32
CA ILE A 166 19.47 2.40 0.19
C ILE A 166 18.92 2.96 -1.12
N PHE A 167 19.80 3.37 -2.00
CA PHE A 167 19.50 3.62 -3.40
C PHE A 167 20.35 2.68 -4.26
N SER A 168 19.74 1.68 -4.86
CA SER A 168 20.44 0.66 -5.62
C SER A 168 20.01 0.64 -7.09
N MET A 169 20.97 0.32 -7.98
CA MET A 169 20.72 0.23 -9.41
C MET A 169 21.73 -0.68 -10.08
N ASP A 170 21.37 -1.23 -11.25
CA ASP A 170 22.29 -1.96 -12.09
C ASP A 170 23.11 -0.98 -12.95
N GLU A 171 22.45 -0.06 -13.64
CA GLU A 171 23.11 0.96 -14.43
C GLU A 171 22.76 2.38 -13.96
N TYR A 172 23.77 3.21 -13.78
CA TYR A 172 23.63 4.64 -13.54
C TYR A 172 24.10 5.45 -14.74
N ASN A 173 23.25 6.33 -15.28
CA ASN A 173 23.57 7.14 -16.44
C ASN A 173 23.22 8.62 -16.22
N ALA A 174 24.23 9.45 -16.03
CA ALA A 174 24.12 10.92 -15.98
C ALA A 174 24.78 11.61 -17.19
N SER A 175 25.03 10.88 -18.28
CA SER A 175 25.80 11.37 -19.44
C SER A 175 25.15 12.52 -20.19
N ARG A 176 23.86 12.74 -20.05
CA ARG A 176 23.09 13.80 -20.73
C ARG A 176 22.75 14.97 -19.83
N SER A 177 23.28 15.02 -18.60
CA SER A 177 22.93 16.08 -17.67
C SER A 177 23.46 17.42 -18.12
N GLY A 178 22.59 18.25 -18.65
CA GLY A 178 22.88 19.68 -18.88
C GLY A 178 22.87 20.52 -17.60
N GLY A 179 22.87 19.91 -16.41
CA GLY A 179 22.74 20.60 -15.13
C GLY A 179 23.25 19.76 -13.94
N ASN A 180 23.18 20.35 -12.75
CA ASN A 180 23.68 19.75 -11.53
C ASN A 180 22.76 18.60 -11.05
N VAL A 181 23.25 17.37 -11.11
CA VAL A 181 22.62 16.23 -10.42
C VAL A 181 23.30 16.07 -9.07
N ARG A 182 22.51 15.96 -8.01
CA ARG A 182 23.01 15.81 -6.65
C ARG A 182 22.35 14.64 -5.96
N ILE A 183 23.16 13.80 -5.33
CA ILE A 183 22.73 12.75 -4.41
C ILE A 183 23.31 13.13 -3.05
N VAL A 184 22.47 13.52 -2.12
CA VAL A 184 22.84 14.14 -0.84
C VAL A 184 22.44 13.25 0.32
N SER A 185 23.41 12.84 1.11
CA SER A 185 23.13 12.15 2.37
C SER A 185 22.73 13.15 3.46
N GLN A 186 21.70 12.80 4.18
CA GLN A 186 21.22 13.52 5.38
C GLN A 186 21.71 12.86 6.69
N ALA A 187 22.57 11.84 6.60
CA ALA A 187 23.12 11.15 7.77
C ALA A 187 24.03 12.07 8.60
N GLN A 188 23.96 11.93 9.92
CA GLN A 188 24.86 12.58 10.88
C GLN A 188 26.02 11.65 11.27
N ALA A 189 27.05 12.19 11.90
CA ALA A 189 28.29 11.45 12.23
C ALA A 189 28.08 10.22 13.14
N ASP A 190 27.03 10.21 13.93
CA ASP A 190 26.64 9.14 14.86
C ASP A 190 25.61 8.16 14.29
N GLN A 191 25.24 8.34 13.04
CA GLN A 191 24.21 7.55 12.35
C GLN A 191 24.82 6.66 11.26
N PRO A 192 24.14 5.58 10.83
CA PRO A 192 24.55 4.81 9.66
C PRO A 192 24.59 5.69 8.41
N MET A 193 25.63 5.57 7.61
CA MET A 193 25.68 6.27 6.31
C MET A 193 24.51 5.85 5.43
N ALA A 194 24.12 6.74 4.51
CA ALA A 194 23.28 6.36 3.37
C ALA A 194 24.11 5.49 2.41
N VAL A 195 23.48 4.59 1.68
CA VAL A 195 24.15 3.68 0.76
C VAL A 195 23.61 3.88 -0.67
N VAL A 196 24.52 4.08 -1.60
CA VAL A 196 24.23 4.08 -3.05
C VAL A 196 24.97 2.88 -3.66
N VAL A 197 24.26 1.99 -4.33
CA VAL A 197 24.83 0.78 -4.94
C VAL A 197 24.68 0.84 -6.46
N ILE A 198 25.78 0.75 -7.18
CA ILE A 198 25.81 0.62 -8.64
C ILE A 198 26.42 -0.76 -8.96
N ARG A 199 25.61 -1.70 -9.47
CA ARG A 199 26.00 -3.11 -9.59
C ARG A 199 26.81 -3.42 -10.84
N GLU A 200 26.45 -2.83 -11.98
CA GLU A 200 27.04 -3.21 -13.27
C GLU A 200 27.80 -2.06 -13.93
N LYS A 201 27.13 -0.95 -14.20
CA LYS A 201 27.70 0.11 -15.01
C LYS A 201 27.31 1.50 -14.51
N GLY A 202 28.29 2.37 -14.41
CA GLY A 202 28.06 3.76 -14.14
C GLY A 202 28.66 4.66 -15.21
N VAL A 203 27.88 5.59 -15.75
CA VAL A 203 28.36 6.60 -16.72
C VAL A 203 27.99 7.98 -16.19
N SER A 204 29.00 8.79 -15.92
CA SER A 204 28.84 10.19 -15.56
C SER A 204 29.55 11.06 -16.61
N SER A 205 28.92 12.18 -16.99
CA SER A 205 29.58 13.15 -17.84
C SER A 205 30.73 13.82 -17.07
N ARG A 206 31.89 13.90 -17.67
CA ARG A 206 33.09 14.53 -17.08
C ARG A 206 32.83 16.01 -16.72
N TYR A 207 31.95 16.69 -17.41
CA TYR A 207 31.68 18.13 -17.23
C TYR A 207 30.45 18.43 -16.38
N TYR A 208 29.51 17.47 -16.26
CA TYR A 208 28.22 17.66 -15.60
C TYR A 208 27.88 16.45 -14.70
N GLY A 209 28.92 15.85 -14.15
CA GLY A 209 28.80 14.64 -13.34
C GLY A 209 27.92 14.83 -12.10
N THR A 210 27.41 13.74 -11.61
CA THR A 210 26.69 13.70 -10.35
C THR A 210 27.61 14.05 -9.19
N LYS A 211 27.10 14.81 -8.25
CA LYS A 211 27.72 15.06 -6.95
C LYS A 211 27.12 14.10 -5.91
N PHE A 212 27.98 13.35 -5.23
CA PHE A 212 27.65 12.54 -4.08
C PHE A 212 28.11 13.29 -2.83
N GLU A 213 27.20 13.76 -2.01
CA GLU A 213 27.46 14.73 -0.95
C GLU A 213 27.08 14.19 0.42
N GLY A 214 27.88 14.42 1.45
CA GLY A 214 27.59 14.05 2.84
C GLY A 214 27.97 12.60 3.17
N LEU A 215 27.64 12.14 4.36
CA LEU A 215 28.03 10.83 4.87
C LEU A 215 27.30 9.70 4.15
N MET A 216 27.88 9.23 3.05
CA MET A 216 27.35 8.11 2.27
C MET A 216 28.45 7.19 1.78
N GLU A 217 28.08 5.94 1.59
CA GLU A 217 28.88 4.92 0.93
C GLU A 217 28.38 4.72 -0.50
N VAL A 218 29.23 4.97 -1.49
CA VAL A 218 28.97 4.70 -2.91
C VAL A 218 29.66 3.38 -3.24
N VAL A 219 28.85 2.33 -3.41
CA VAL A 219 29.34 0.98 -3.70
C VAL A 219 29.35 0.77 -5.19
N TYR A 220 30.55 0.53 -5.73
CA TYR A 220 30.72 0.28 -7.14
C TYR A 220 31.93 -0.67 -7.34
N ASP A 221 31.65 -1.90 -7.81
CA ASP A 221 32.65 -2.98 -7.89
C ASP A 221 33.40 -3.06 -9.22
N ASN A 222 32.98 -2.33 -10.23
CA ASN A 222 33.60 -2.44 -11.54
C ASN A 222 34.75 -1.47 -11.75
N ALA A 223 35.94 -1.86 -11.27
CA ALA A 223 37.20 -1.10 -11.43
C ALA A 223 37.57 -0.81 -12.90
N ALA A 224 37.14 -1.64 -13.86
CA ALA A 224 37.44 -1.45 -15.29
C ALA A 224 36.70 -0.24 -15.87
N ASP A 225 35.51 0.09 -15.39
CA ASP A 225 34.67 1.22 -15.86
C ASP A 225 34.82 2.49 -15.02
N ALA A 226 35.53 2.44 -13.90
CA ALA A 226 35.74 3.60 -13.01
C ALA A 226 36.33 4.83 -13.70
N LYS A 227 36.91 4.66 -14.88
CA LYS A 227 37.46 5.75 -15.70
C LYS A 227 36.40 6.74 -16.20
N TYR A 228 35.15 6.31 -16.29
CA TYR A 228 34.06 7.11 -16.87
C TYR A 228 33.00 7.57 -15.87
N VAL A 229 33.04 7.09 -14.66
CA VAL A 229 31.87 7.11 -13.77
C VAL A 229 31.96 8.13 -12.66
N ILE A 230 32.90 7.97 -11.76
CA ILE A 230 32.95 8.75 -10.53
C ILE A 230 34.41 9.11 -10.30
N ASP A 231 34.76 10.34 -10.63
CA ASP A 231 36.09 10.85 -10.28
C ASP A 231 36.10 11.33 -8.81
N ALA A 232 37.29 11.55 -8.27
CA ALA A 232 37.46 12.02 -6.89
C ALA A 232 36.77 13.37 -6.62
N GLY A 233 36.51 14.17 -7.63
CA GLY A 233 35.80 15.45 -7.52
C GLY A 233 34.27 15.31 -7.46
N SER A 234 33.76 14.09 -7.65
CA SER A 234 32.32 13.79 -7.51
C SER A 234 31.95 13.42 -6.09
N LEU A 235 32.90 13.03 -5.24
CA LEU A 235 32.71 12.64 -3.84
C LEU A 235 33.07 13.80 -2.94
N ILE A 236 32.12 14.39 -2.24
CA ILE A 236 32.32 15.56 -1.38
C ILE A 236 31.67 15.38 0.01
N ASP A 237 32.19 16.13 0.98
CA ASP A 237 31.63 16.25 2.33
C ASP A 237 31.44 14.90 3.09
N GLY A 238 32.34 13.93 2.87
CA GLY A 238 32.34 12.66 3.58
C GLY A 238 31.79 11.48 2.79
N ALA A 239 31.40 11.68 1.53
CA ALA A 239 31.07 10.58 0.63
C ALA A 239 32.31 9.74 0.31
N VAL A 240 32.19 8.42 0.38
CA VAL A 240 33.31 7.47 0.14
C VAL A 240 32.90 6.41 -0.87
N MET A 241 33.84 6.07 -1.77
CA MET A 241 33.63 4.96 -2.69
C MET A 241 34.18 3.67 -2.09
N ARG A 242 33.48 2.57 -2.30
CA ARG A 242 33.82 1.23 -1.89
C ARG A 242 33.63 0.22 -3.03
N ASP A 243 34.37 -0.84 -3.03
CA ASP A 243 34.21 -2.01 -3.90
C ASP A 243 33.05 -2.93 -3.41
N ARG A 244 32.70 -2.83 -2.12
CA ARG A 244 31.62 -3.58 -1.49
C ARG A 244 30.99 -2.77 -0.38
N GLN A 245 29.73 -3.05 -0.11
CA GLN A 245 29.00 -2.41 0.99
C GLN A 245 29.60 -2.82 2.34
N THR A 246 29.87 -1.82 3.18
CA THR A 246 30.33 -2.01 4.57
C THR A 246 29.29 -1.56 5.58
N VAL A 247 28.39 -0.66 5.21
CA VAL A 247 27.29 -0.21 6.05
C VAL A 247 26.25 -1.31 6.19
N VAL A 248 25.98 -1.73 7.42
CA VAL A 248 24.97 -2.74 7.71
C VAL A 248 23.62 -2.04 7.87
N ILE A 249 22.68 -2.38 7.01
CA ILE A 249 21.29 -1.93 7.08
C ILE A 249 20.44 -3.16 7.38
N ALA A 250 19.61 -3.08 8.42
CA ALA A 250 18.72 -4.18 8.77
C ALA A 250 17.72 -4.45 7.63
N GLU A 251 17.64 -5.71 7.21
CA GLU A 251 16.70 -6.11 6.16
C GLU A 251 15.25 -5.89 6.62
N SER A 252 14.44 -5.33 5.74
CA SER A 252 13.02 -5.10 5.96
C SER A 252 12.28 -5.11 4.62
N LYS A 253 10.96 -5.23 4.66
CA LYS A 253 10.13 -5.06 3.45
C LYS A 253 10.35 -3.70 2.78
N CYS A 254 10.82 -2.72 3.52
CA CYS A 254 10.98 -1.35 3.03
C CYS A 254 12.33 -1.05 2.39
N ASN A 255 13.26 -1.99 2.33
CA ASN A 255 14.55 -1.84 1.64
C ASN A 255 14.89 -2.99 0.69
N GLY A 256 13.86 -3.71 0.23
CA GLY A 256 14.04 -4.83 -0.70
C GLY A 256 14.55 -6.11 -0.05
N GLY A 257 14.70 -6.13 1.28
CA GLY A 257 14.94 -7.36 2.02
C GLY A 257 13.78 -8.33 1.81
N LYS A 258 14.04 -9.63 1.90
CA LYS A 258 12.98 -10.63 1.85
C LYS A 258 11.99 -10.27 2.94
N GLU A 259 10.71 -10.19 2.58
CA GLU A 259 9.67 -10.19 3.62
C GLU A 259 10.04 -11.29 4.61
N PRO A 260 9.99 -11.01 5.94
CA PRO A 260 10.02 -12.11 6.88
C PRO A 260 8.98 -13.08 6.36
N VAL A 261 9.40 -14.30 6.01
CA VAL A 261 8.52 -15.35 5.51
C VAL A 261 7.36 -15.32 6.48
N THR A 262 6.23 -14.75 6.06
CA THR A 262 4.99 -14.88 6.82
C THR A 262 4.91 -16.39 6.95
N PRO A 263 5.01 -16.97 8.16
CA PRO A 263 4.86 -18.41 8.30
C PRO A 263 3.61 -18.73 7.52
N ASP A 264 3.69 -19.70 6.60
CA ASP A 264 2.57 -20.16 5.78
C ASP A 264 1.32 -19.97 6.61
N PRO A 265 0.29 -19.20 6.15
CA PRO A 265 -0.82 -18.85 7.02
C PRO A 265 -1.21 -20.14 7.73
N GLU A 266 -1.08 -20.12 9.05
CA GLU A 266 -1.39 -21.30 9.86
C GLU A 266 -2.68 -21.85 9.25
N PRO A 267 -2.73 -23.11 8.80
CA PRO A 267 -3.84 -23.61 8.00
C PRO A 267 -5.11 -23.14 8.69
N GLU A 268 -5.96 -22.42 7.96
CA GLU A 268 -7.14 -21.79 8.56
C GLU A 268 -7.80 -22.84 9.44
N PRO A 269 -8.02 -22.55 10.72
CA PRO A 269 -8.47 -23.57 11.65
C PRO A 269 -9.73 -24.21 11.09
N GLU A 270 -9.75 -25.52 10.94
CA GLU A 270 -10.88 -26.25 10.40
C GLU A 270 -12.13 -25.91 11.23
N ILE A 271 -13.01 -25.12 10.63
CA ILE A 271 -14.26 -24.70 11.25
C ILE A 271 -15.32 -25.73 10.93
N ILE A 272 -15.86 -26.36 11.93
CA ILE A 272 -16.98 -27.29 11.80
C ILE A 272 -18.27 -26.61 12.26
N GLU A 273 -19.34 -26.80 11.48
CA GLU A 273 -20.68 -26.41 11.88
C GLU A 273 -21.33 -27.49 12.74
N VAL A 274 -21.63 -27.18 13.98
CA VAL A 274 -22.36 -28.04 14.89
C VAL A 274 -23.82 -27.60 14.91
N ILE A 275 -24.67 -28.35 14.21
CA ILE A 275 -26.10 -28.09 14.13
C ILE A 275 -26.76 -28.48 15.44
N GLY A 276 -27.43 -27.55 16.09
CA GLY A 276 -28.21 -27.80 17.30
C GLY A 276 -29.55 -28.41 17.00
N ALA A 277 -30.03 -29.25 17.90
CA ALA A 277 -31.41 -29.75 17.80
C ALA A 277 -32.41 -28.58 17.92
N PRO A 278 -33.48 -28.57 17.15
CA PRO A 278 -34.50 -27.53 17.28
C PRO A 278 -35.31 -27.73 18.60
N TYR A 279 -35.63 -26.59 19.22
CA TYR A 279 -36.50 -26.53 20.40
C TYR A 279 -37.75 -25.71 20.06
N THR A 280 -38.90 -26.14 20.61
CA THR A 280 -40.13 -25.37 20.49
C THR A 280 -40.41 -24.69 21.82
N TYR A 281 -40.58 -23.38 21.77
CA TYR A 281 -40.98 -22.55 22.89
C TYR A 281 -42.43 -22.16 22.67
N CYS A 282 -43.27 -22.42 23.69
CA CYS A 282 -44.67 -21.98 23.69
C CYS A 282 -44.88 -20.99 24.84
N PHE A 283 -45.49 -19.90 24.54
CA PHE A 283 -45.74 -18.82 25.48
C PHE A 283 -47.23 -18.53 25.58
N GLU A 284 -47.65 -18.14 26.79
CA GLU A 284 -48.99 -17.73 27.15
C GLU A 284 -48.97 -16.25 27.51
N ASP A 285 -49.83 -15.42 26.91
CA ASP A 285 -49.79 -13.97 27.06
C ASP A 285 -50.35 -13.48 28.42
N GLY A 286 -51.16 -14.27 29.08
CA GLY A 286 -51.77 -13.96 30.36
C GLY A 286 -50.90 -14.25 31.59
N TRP A 287 -49.73 -14.87 31.46
CA TRP A 287 -48.89 -15.23 32.59
C TRP A 287 -48.38 -14.00 33.39
N PRO A 288 -48.48 -13.98 34.76
CA PRO A 288 -48.90 -15.07 35.67
C PRO A 288 -50.40 -15.08 36.02
N TRP A 289 -51.20 -14.39 35.27
CA TRP A 289 -52.64 -14.38 35.45
C TRP A 289 -53.28 -15.63 34.81
N ILE A 290 -54.55 -15.87 35.09
CA ILE A 290 -55.28 -16.99 34.52
C ILE A 290 -55.57 -16.69 33.05
N GLY A 291 -54.86 -17.41 32.13
CA GLY A 291 -55.13 -17.47 30.71
C GLY A 291 -56.00 -18.67 30.35
N ASP A 292 -56.10 -18.97 29.05
CA ASP A 292 -56.85 -20.14 28.58
C ASP A 292 -56.00 -21.42 28.58
N TYR A 293 -54.70 -21.29 28.90
CA TYR A 293 -53.72 -22.37 29.07
C TYR A 293 -53.53 -23.28 27.83
N ASP A 294 -53.79 -22.77 26.64
CA ASP A 294 -53.59 -23.56 25.42
C ASP A 294 -52.19 -23.45 24.84
N MET A 295 -51.31 -22.57 25.40
CA MET A 295 -49.88 -22.42 25.11
C MET A 295 -49.62 -22.10 23.63
N ASN A 296 -50.50 -21.40 22.97
CA ASN A 296 -50.41 -21.11 21.55
C ASN A 296 -50.33 -19.60 21.22
N ASP A 297 -50.31 -18.73 22.23
CA ASP A 297 -50.28 -17.30 22.03
C ASP A 297 -49.04 -16.85 21.25
N VAL A 298 -47.89 -17.43 21.57
CA VAL A 298 -46.71 -17.31 20.74
C VAL A 298 -45.95 -18.66 20.74
N VAL A 299 -45.83 -19.27 19.59
CA VAL A 299 -45.08 -20.52 19.42
C VAL A 299 -43.90 -20.26 18.48
N VAL A 300 -42.67 -20.48 19.00
CA VAL A 300 -41.44 -20.26 18.27
C VAL A 300 -40.63 -21.55 18.25
N VAL A 301 -40.18 -21.99 17.06
CA VAL A 301 -39.21 -23.05 16.90
C VAL A 301 -37.86 -22.40 16.71
N THR A 302 -36.89 -22.79 17.51
CA THR A 302 -35.52 -22.24 17.50
C THR A 302 -34.49 -23.35 17.31
N GLY A 303 -33.53 -23.13 16.41
CA GLY A 303 -32.30 -23.91 16.29
C GLY A 303 -31.07 -23.04 16.57
N ILE A 304 -30.09 -23.58 17.25
CA ILE A 304 -28.83 -22.88 17.55
C ILE A 304 -27.68 -23.68 16.96
N ASP A 305 -27.12 -23.15 15.86
CA ASP A 305 -25.94 -23.72 15.23
C ASP A 305 -24.69 -22.99 15.73
N ARG A 306 -23.59 -23.69 15.85
CA ARG A 306 -22.32 -23.16 16.32
C ARG A 306 -21.22 -23.43 15.31
N LEU A 307 -20.45 -22.45 14.95
CA LEU A 307 -19.21 -22.61 14.21
C LEU A 307 -18.08 -22.78 15.22
N VAL A 308 -17.49 -23.97 15.24
CA VAL A 308 -16.52 -24.40 16.25
C VAL A 308 -15.19 -24.65 15.57
N ASN A 309 -14.12 -24.05 16.10
CA ASN A 309 -12.78 -24.42 15.72
C ASN A 309 -12.52 -25.86 16.19
N LYS A 310 -12.23 -26.77 15.27
CA LYS A 310 -12.09 -28.20 15.53
C LYS A 310 -10.96 -28.54 16.50
N GLU A 311 -9.86 -27.78 16.43
CA GLU A 311 -8.68 -28.05 17.27
C GLU A 311 -8.84 -27.52 18.68
N SER A 312 -9.26 -26.25 18.82
CA SER A 312 -9.37 -25.58 20.12
C SER A 312 -10.70 -25.83 20.83
N GLY A 313 -11.70 -26.34 20.12
CA GLY A 313 -13.07 -26.49 20.61
C GLY A 313 -13.79 -25.17 20.92
N LYS A 314 -13.19 -24.03 20.56
CA LYS A 314 -13.78 -22.71 20.82
C LYS A 314 -14.85 -22.39 19.78
N VAL A 315 -15.96 -21.82 20.27
CA VAL A 315 -17.04 -21.32 19.41
C VAL A 315 -16.63 -19.96 18.87
N GLY A 316 -16.49 -19.84 17.55
CA GLY A 316 -16.18 -18.59 16.85
C GLY A 316 -17.43 -17.77 16.57
N SER A 317 -18.53 -18.43 16.20
CA SER A 317 -19.82 -17.76 16.00
C SER A 317 -21.00 -18.67 16.33
N ILE A 318 -22.14 -18.04 16.61
CA ILE A 318 -23.42 -18.72 16.89
C ILE A 318 -24.44 -18.16 15.89
N ARG A 319 -25.13 -19.10 15.21
CA ARG A 319 -26.27 -18.76 14.36
C ARG A 319 -27.55 -19.21 15.08
N ILE A 320 -28.47 -18.30 15.32
CA ILE A 320 -29.76 -18.58 15.91
C ILE A 320 -30.81 -18.47 14.81
N ASN A 321 -31.40 -19.62 14.45
CA ASN A 321 -32.50 -19.70 13.49
C ASN A 321 -33.79 -19.81 14.30
N TRP A 322 -34.80 -19.01 13.96
CA TRP A 322 -36.11 -19.10 14.59
C TRP A 322 -37.23 -18.96 13.58
N GLU A 323 -38.31 -19.64 13.84
CA GLU A 323 -39.51 -19.61 13.04
C GLU A 323 -40.72 -19.46 13.93
N LEU A 324 -41.51 -18.43 13.66
CA LEU A 324 -42.77 -18.22 14.35
C LEU A 324 -43.81 -19.19 13.77
N LYS A 325 -44.35 -20.09 14.60
CA LYS A 325 -45.33 -21.10 14.21
C LYS A 325 -46.78 -20.66 14.54
N ALA A 326 -46.97 -19.93 15.62
CA ALA A 326 -48.23 -19.34 15.97
C ALA A 326 -48.07 -17.99 16.65
N ALA A 327 -49.04 -17.10 16.43
CA ALA A 327 -49.17 -15.79 17.04
C ALA A 327 -50.67 -15.53 17.25
N GLY A 328 -51.24 -16.15 18.29
CA GLY A 328 -52.64 -16.11 18.61
C GLY A 328 -53.04 -15.15 19.74
N ALA A 329 -52.03 -14.52 20.34
CA ALA A 329 -52.16 -13.68 21.52
C ALA A 329 -53.12 -12.51 21.34
N ALA A 330 -53.89 -12.18 22.38
CA ALA A 330 -54.73 -11.00 22.45
C ALA A 330 -53.90 -9.70 22.64
N HIS A 331 -52.66 -9.82 23.11
CA HIS A 331 -51.75 -8.73 23.38
C HIS A 331 -50.58 -8.70 22.37
N LEU A 332 -49.94 -7.52 22.22
CA LEU A 332 -48.73 -7.38 21.45
C LEU A 332 -47.53 -8.01 22.19
N ASN A 333 -47.02 -9.11 21.66
CA ASN A 333 -45.88 -9.82 22.23
C ASN A 333 -44.60 -9.59 21.41
N ALA A 334 -43.45 -9.66 22.09
CA ALA A 334 -42.13 -9.63 21.47
C ALA A 334 -41.34 -10.83 21.95
N PHE A 335 -40.59 -11.44 21.02
CA PHE A 335 -39.62 -12.50 21.31
C PHE A 335 -38.21 -11.92 21.23
N ALA A 336 -37.42 -12.21 22.24
CA ALA A 336 -35.99 -11.79 22.26
C ALA A 336 -35.11 -12.94 22.77
N VAL A 337 -33.89 -12.98 22.27
CA VAL A 337 -32.84 -13.90 22.72
C VAL A 337 -31.76 -13.09 23.43
N GLN A 338 -31.41 -13.52 24.63
CA GLN A 338 -30.31 -12.96 25.40
C GLN A 338 -29.19 -13.97 25.50
N LEU A 339 -27.96 -13.53 25.20
CA LEU A 339 -26.76 -14.32 25.45
C LEU A 339 -26.19 -13.94 26.82
N ASP A 340 -26.02 -14.96 27.69
CA ASP A 340 -25.42 -14.74 29.00
C ASP A 340 -24.01 -14.17 28.91
N LYS A 341 -23.70 -13.16 29.73
CA LYS A 341 -22.38 -12.51 29.83
C LYS A 341 -21.97 -11.70 28.57
N VAL A 342 -22.89 -11.46 27.66
CA VAL A 342 -22.66 -10.55 26.52
C VAL A 342 -23.42 -9.24 26.78
N ALA A 343 -22.74 -8.11 26.66
CA ALA A 343 -23.39 -6.81 26.83
C ALA A 343 -24.39 -6.55 25.70
N ALA A 344 -25.58 -6.03 26.03
CA ALA A 344 -26.65 -5.77 25.05
C ALA A 344 -26.29 -4.69 24.01
N SER A 345 -25.17 -4.01 24.16
CA SER A 345 -24.67 -2.96 23.28
C SER A 345 -23.61 -3.44 22.27
N GLN A 346 -23.40 -4.74 22.18
CA GLN A 346 -22.47 -5.35 21.22
C GLN A 346 -23.20 -6.05 20.08
#